data_52d99f33f214c38f45997ea8b77f85bf
#
_entry.id   52d99f33f214c38f45997ea8b77f85bf
#
_cell.length_a   1.000
_cell.length_b   1.000
_cell.length_c   1.000
_cell.angle_alpha   90.00
_cell.angle_beta   90.00
_cell.angle_gamma   90.00
#
_symmetry.space_group_name_H-M   'P 1'
#
loop_
_entity.id
_entity.type
_entity.pdbx_description
1 polymer ?
#
loop_
_entity_poly.entity_id
_entity_poly.type
_entity_poly.pdbx_seq_one_letter_code
_entity_poly.pdbx_strand_id
1 'polypeptide(L)'
;MATRIEVQAVPVPAGTLLTAPQITPMTFDDGRVDTLEIVVPDGPSGLVGFQIRHSKQVIIPYDGVTFIVTNDEVIRWPMETFPEAQKWDVVIYNTDVYQHTLYFRWLITDVIAAPPLPPLVAIGT
;
A
#
# COMPACT_ATOMS: atom_id res chain seq x y z
N MET A 1 -7.06 2.22 -20.75
CA MET A 1 -6.09 2.06 -19.66
C MET A 1 -6.31 0.72 -18.99
N ALA A 2 -5.28 -0.03 -18.84
CA ALA A 2 -5.37 -1.31 -18.15
C ALA A 2 -5.22 -1.11 -16.65
N THR A 3 -6.04 -1.82 -15.92
CA THR A 3 -5.96 -1.86 -14.45
C THR A 3 -5.55 -3.27 -14.06
N ARG A 4 -4.60 -3.37 -13.16
CA ARG A 4 -4.18 -4.67 -12.63
C ARG A 4 -4.20 -4.64 -11.10
N ILE A 5 -4.26 -5.82 -10.52
CA ILE A 5 -4.18 -5.98 -9.08
C ILE A 5 -2.94 -6.80 -8.78
N GLU A 6 -2.06 -6.26 -7.96
CA GLU A 6 -0.93 -7.01 -7.42
C GLU A 6 -1.20 -7.33 -5.97
N VAL A 7 -1.12 -8.61 -5.62
CA VAL A 7 -1.39 -9.10 -4.28
C VAL A 7 -0.06 -9.41 -3.60
N GLN A 8 0.11 -8.87 -2.42
CA GLN A 8 1.28 -9.09 -1.59
C GLN A 8 0.83 -9.71 -0.27
N ALA A 9 1.29 -10.91 0.00
CA ALA A 9 1.08 -11.56 1.29
C ALA A 9 2.32 -11.30 2.14
N VAL A 10 2.13 -10.70 3.31
CA VAL A 10 3.24 -10.33 4.18
C VAL A 10 3.11 -11.09 5.49
N PRO A 11 3.89 -12.18 5.67
CA PRO A 11 3.95 -12.87 6.95
C PRO A 11 4.81 -12.06 7.92
N VAL A 12 4.33 -11.92 9.13
CA VAL A 12 5.03 -11.18 10.18
C VAL A 12 5.27 -12.12 11.36
N PRO A 13 6.53 -12.43 11.68
CA PRO A 13 6.84 -13.35 12.75
C PRO A 13 6.30 -12.89 14.09
N ALA A 14 5.99 -13.85 14.94
CA ALA A 14 5.64 -13.58 16.33
C ALA A 14 6.74 -12.76 17.00
N GLY A 15 6.36 -11.84 17.88
CA GLY A 15 7.33 -11.06 18.64
C GLY A 15 8.05 -9.97 17.85
N THR A 16 7.51 -9.55 16.71
CA THR A 16 8.05 -8.40 15.97
C THR A 16 7.66 -7.12 16.69
N LEU A 17 8.62 -6.44 17.28
CA LEU A 17 8.37 -5.33 18.20
C LEU A 17 7.90 -4.07 17.47
N LEU A 18 7.07 -3.29 18.15
CA LEU A 18 6.66 -1.97 17.69
C LEU A 18 7.85 -1.04 17.46
N THR A 19 8.87 -1.16 18.29
CA THR A 19 10.10 -0.35 18.19
C THR A 19 11.04 -0.80 17.11
N ALA A 20 10.84 -1.99 16.58
CA ALA A 20 11.64 -2.56 15.50
C ALA A 20 10.70 -3.34 14.55
N PRO A 21 9.78 -2.65 13.86
CA PRO A 21 8.81 -3.31 13.01
C PRO A 21 9.45 -3.90 11.77
N GLN A 22 8.78 -4.86 11.17
CA GLN A 22 9.19 -5.42 9.90
C GLN A 22 8.86 -4.43 8.79
N ILE A 23 9.83 -4.16 7.94
CA ILE A 23 9.66 -3.29 6.77
C ILE A 23 9.76 -4.15 5.53
N THR A 24 8.69 -4.18 4.75
CA THR A 24 8.63 -4.95 3.50
C THR A 24 8.40 -3.98 2.36
N PRO A 25 9.38 -3.83 1.45
CA PRO A 25 9.21 -2.91 0.33
C PRO A 25 8.27 -3.50 -0.72
N MET A 26 7.56 -2.61 -1.40
CA MET A 26 6.77 -2.93 -2.58
C MET A 26 7.11 -1.93 -3.66
N THR A 27 7.56 -2.45 -4.80
CA THR A 27 7.99 -1.63 -5.93
C THR A 27 7.24 -2.07 -7.18
N PHE A 28 6.75 -1.09 -7.93
CA PHE A 28 6.09 -1.31 -9.20
C PHE A 28 6.96 -0.75 -10.31
N ASP A 29 7.02 -1.43 -11.45
CA ASP A 29 7.82 -0.99 -12.60
C ASP A 29 7.21 0.23 -13.26
N ASP A 30 5.90 0.24 -13.36
CA ASP A 30 5.16 1.35 -13.93
C ASP A 30 3.76 1.39 -13.31
N GLY A 31 2.99 2.40 -13.69
CA GLY A 31 1.64 2.54 -13.24
C GLY A 31 1.51 3.41 -11.98
N ARG A 32 0.29 3.58 -11.59
CA ARG A 32 -0.11 4.40 -10.46
C ARG A 32 -0.99 3.59 -9.54
N VAL A 33 -0.72 3.65 -8.25
CA VAL A 33 -1.58 3.01 -7.27
C VAL A 33 -2.83 3.88 -7.08
N ASP A 34 -3.97 3.37 -7.49
CA ASP A 34 -5.25 4.06 -7.31
C ASP A 34 -5.84 3.79 -5.93
N THR A 35 -5.78 2.54 -5.51
CA THR A 35 -6.36 2.11 -4.24
C THR A 35 -5.50 1.01 -3.65
N LEU A 36 -5.32 1.05 -2.35
CA LEU A 36 -4.75 -0.04 -1.59
C LEU A 36 -5.86 -0.67 -0.75
N GLU A 37 -6.05 -1.96 -0.94
CA GLU A 37 -6.96 -2.75 -0.12
C GLU A 37 -6.14 -3.63 0.81
N ILE A 38 -6.39 -3.51 2.10
CA ILE A 38 -5.64 -4.23 3.13
C ILE A 38 -6.59 -5.21 3.79
N VAL A 39 -6.23 -6.48 3.74
CA VAL A 39 -7.02 -7.55 4.37
C VAL A 39 -6.30 -8.02 5.61
N VAL A 40 -6.91 -7.80 6.75
CA VAL A 40 -6.44 -8.29 8.03
C VAL A 40 -7.34 -9.47 8.42
N PRO A 41 -6.84 -10.71 8.34
CA PRO A 41 -7.64 -11.88 8.72
C PRO A 41 -8.00 -11.88 10.19
N ASP A 42 -8.95 -12.70 10.55
CA ASP A 42 -9.24 -12.96 11.96
C ASP A 42 -8.03 -13.66 12.60
N GLY A 43 -7.67 -13.22 13.80
CA GLY A 43 -6.56 -13.80 14.55
C GLY A 43 -5.70 -12.77 15.30
N PRO A 44 -5.29 -11.65 14.68
CA PRO A 44 -4.44 -10.65 15.34
C PRO A 44 -5.01 -10.05 16.62
N SER A 45 -6.32 -9.86 16.69
CA SER A 45 -7.02 -9.42 17.92
C SER A 45 -6.38 -8.21 18.62
N GLY A 46 -5.91 -7.23 17.84
CA GLY A 46 -5.31 -6.02 18.37
C GLY A 46 -3.82 -6.11 18.66
N LEU A 47 -3.18 -7.21 18.35
CA LEU A 47 -1.75 -7.41 18.62
C LEU A 47 -0.84 -7.13 17.41
N VAL A 48 -1.44 -6.84 16.26
CA VAL A 48 -0.74 -6.54 15.02
C VAL A 48 -1.16 -5.17 14.53
N GLY A 49 -0.18 -4.37 14.17
CA GLY A 49 -0.44 -3.05 13.59
C GLY A 49 0.39 -2.83 12.34
N PHE A 50 -0.11 -2.00 11.43
CA PHE A 50 0.58 -1.72 10.18
C PHE A 50 0.56 -0.23 9.85
N GLN A 51 1.53 0.16 9.04
CA GLN A 51 1.64 1.47 8.41
C GLN A 51 2.05 1.29 6.96
N ILE A 52 1.68 2.25 6.15
CA ILE A 52 2.21 2.35 4.78
C ILE A 52 3.02 3.63 4.71
N ARG A 53 4.26 3.52 4.27
CA ARG A 53 5.19 4.64 4.12
C ARG A 53 5.61 4.82 2.67
N HIS A 54 5.86 6.05 2.32
CA HIS A 54 6.45 6.43 1.04
C HIS A 54 7.57 7.41 1.32
N SER A 55 8.79 7.13 0.85
CA SER A 55 9.96 7.94 1.10
C SER A 55 10.14 8.25 2.60
N LYS A 56 9.97 7.24 3.44
CA LYS A 56 10.06 7.32 4.91
C LYS A 56 8.95 8.11 5.58
N GLN A 57 8.04 8.67 4.81
CA GLN A 57 6.88 9.38 5.35
C GLN A 57 5.71 8.42 5.51
N VAL A 58 5.06 8.47 6.66
CA VAL A 58 3.86 7.65 6.90
C VAL A 58 2.69 8.26 6.13
N ILE A 59 2.11 7.47 5.24
CA ILE A 59 0.97 7.87 4.43
C ILE A 59 -0.33 7.32 5.02
N ILE A 60 -0.29 6.11 5.51
CA ILE A 60 -1.41 5.44 6.16
C ILE A 60 -0.95 5.01 7.55
N PRO A 61 -1.60 5.47 8.62
CA PRO A 61 -2.66 6.49 8.66
C PRO A 61 -2.17 7.91 8.43
N TYR A 62 -3.10 8.82 8.20
CA TYR A 62 -2.78 10.22 7.89
C TYR A 62 -2.14 11.01 9.03
N ASP A 63 -2.24 10.54 10.26
CA ASP A 63 -1.61 11.22 11.38
C ASP A 63 -0.07 11.18 11.30
N GLY A 64 0.46 10.32 10.44
CA GLY A 64 1.89 10.23 10.19
C GLY A 64 2.69 9.54 11.29
N VAL A 65 2.05 9.01 12.32
CA VAL A 65 2.74 8.53 13.52
C VAL A 65 2.26 7.16 13.98
N THR A 66 0.95 6.93 13.97
CA THR A 66 0.38 5.73 14.56
C THR A 66 0.35 4.55 13.60
N PHE A 67 0.02 3.38 14.14
CA PHE A 67 -0.26 2.18 13.37
C PHE A 67 -1.76 1.93 13.36
N ILE A 68 -2.26 1.37 12.26
CA ILE A 68 -3.63 0.89 12.21
C ILE A 68 -3.65 -0.50 12.84
N VAL A 69 -4.50 -0.67 13.83
CA VAL A 69 -4.67 -1.92 14.55
C VAL A 69 -6.12 -2.37 14.40
N THR A 70 -6.30 -3.54 13.81
CA THR A 70 -7.64 -4.07 13.55
C THR A 70 -7.60 -5.59 13.50
N ASN A 71 -8.78 -6.21 13.36
CA ASN A 71 -8.92 -7.66 13.27
C ASN A 71 -10.11 -8.00 12.38
N ASP A 72 -9.96 -9.00 11.53
CA ASP A 72 -11.04 -9.50 10.67
C ASP A 72 -11.70 -8.37 9.87
N GLU A 73 -10.88 -7.60 9.17
CA GLU A 73 -11.35 -6.40 8.48
C GLU A 73 -10.65 -6.22 7.14
N VAL A 74 -11.39 -5.64 6.20
CA VAL A 74 -10.85 -5.19 4.92
C VAL A 74 -10.93 -3.68 4.88
N ILE A 75 -9.79 -3.05 4.69
CA ILE A 75 -9.68 -1.59 4.65
C ILE A 75 -9.32 -1.17 3.24
N ARG A 76 -10.03 -0.20 2.70
CA ARG A 76 -9.72 0.41 1.42
C ARG A 76 -9.21 1.82 1.62
N TRP A 77 -8.12 2.13 0.96
CA TRP A 77 -7.50 3.43 1.07
C TRP A 77 -7.21 4.02 -0.31
N PRO A 78 -7.80 5.17 -0.65
CA PRO A 78 -7.50 5.81 -1.92
C PRO A 78 -6.09 6.37 -1.93
N MET A 79 -5.35 6.12 -3.00
CA MET A 79 -3.94 6.49 -3.14
C MET A 79 -3.70 7.47 -4.29
N GLU A 80 -4.75 8.07 -4.80
CA GLU A 80 -4.70 8.87 -6.03
C GLU A 80 -3.85 10.12 -5.93
N THR A 81 -3.58 10.57 -4.71
CA THR A 81 -2.75 11.76 -4.47
C THR A 81 -1.26 11.51 -4.71
N PHE A 82 -0.88 10.28 -5.02
CA PHE A 82 0.52 9.92 -5.23
C PHE A 82 0.70 9.28 -6.61
N PRO A 83 0.43 10.00 -7.71
CA PRO A 83 0.32 9.40 -9.03
C PRO A 83 1.64 8.84 -9.57
N GLU A 84 2.76 9.26 -9.06
CA GLU A 84 4.08 8.83 -9.52
C GLU A 84 4.80 7.93 -8.52
N ALA A 85 4.17 7.63 -7.41
CA ALA A 85 4.80 6.81 -6.38
C ALA A 85 4.79 5.35 -6.80
N GLN A 86 5.97 4.79 -6.98
CA GLN A 86 6.16 3.39 -7.37
C GLN A 86 6.84 2.56 -6.29
N LYS A 87 7.33 3.20 -5.23
CA LYS A 87 8.00 2.52 -4.12
C LYS A 87 7.26 2.81 -2.82
N TRP A 88 6.89 1.74 -2.15
CA TRP A 88 6.15 1.82 -0.91
C TRP A 88 6.78 0.88 0.11
N ASP A 89 6.71 1.24 1.37
CA ASP A 89 7.12 0.38 2.46
C ASP A 89 5.90 -0.02 3.28
N VAL A 90 5.71 -1.31 3.42
CA VAL A 90 4.71 -1.89 4.32
C VAL A 90 5.41 -2.18 5.63
N VAL A 91 4.97 -1.52 6.69
CA VAL A 91 5.60 -1.59 8.00
C VAL A 91 4.63 -2.23 8.97
N ILE A 92 5.01 -3.36 9.56
CA ILE A 92 4.12 -4.15 10.40
C ILE A 92 4.85 -4.60 11.66
N TYR A 93 4.19 -4.49 12.80
CA TYR A 93 4.63 -5.15 14.02
C TYR A 93 3.63 -6.25 14.42
N ASN A 94 4.11 -7.22 15.18
CA ASN A 94 3.29 -8.33 15.67
C ASN A 94 3.74 -8.68 17.09
N THR A 95 2.95 -8.28 18.07
CA THR A 95 3.24 -8.55 19.47
C THR A 95 2.61 -9.84 19.96
N ASP A 96 1.96 -10.60 19.07
CA ASP A 96 1.38 -11.89 19.43
C ASP A 96 2.47 -12.96 19.51
N VAL A 97 2.09 -14.09 20.07
CA VAL A 97 2.93 -15.29 20.14
C VAL A 97 2.83 -16.14 18.87
N TYR A 98 1.96 -15.77 17.94
CA TYR A 98 1.76 -16.47 16.68
C TYR A 98 2.15 -15.57 15.51
N GLN A 99 2.64 -16.19 14.43
CA GLN A 99 2.83 -15.49 13.18
C GLN A 99 1.47 -15.09 12.59
N HIS A 100 1.40 -13.89 12.02
CA HIS A 100 0.23 -13.42 11.31
C HIS A 100 0.62 -12.97 9.91
N THR A 101 -0.28 -13.17 8.96
CA THR A 101 -0.09 -12.74 7.58
C THR A 101 -1.15 -11.73 7.21
N LEU A 102 -0.72 -10.57 6.73
CA LEU A 102 -1.60 -9.55 6.20
C LEU A 102 -1.49 -9.55 4.68
N TYR A 103 -2.57 -9.19 4.01
CA TYR A 103 -2.63 -9.18 2.56
C TYR A 103 -2.86 -7.77 2.08
N PHE A 104 -2.05 -7.36 1.12
CA PHE A 104 -2.14 -6.04 0.52
C PHE A 104 -2.45 -6.22 -0.96
N ARG A 105 -3.56 -5.62 -1.39
CA ARG A 105 -3.98 -5.64 -2.79
C ARG A 105 -3.81 -4.25 -3.35
N TRP A 106 -2.85 -4.13 -4.25
CA TRP A 106 -2.51 -2.87 -4.88
C TRP A 106 -3.23 -2.79 -6.21
N LEU A 107 -4.21 -1.89 -6.30
CA LEU A 107 -4.93 -1.64 -7.55
C LEU A 107 -4.15 -0.59 -8.32
N ILE A 108 -3.61 -1.00 -9.44
CA ILE A 108 -2.69 -0.19 -10.23
C ILE A 108 -3.29 0.09 -11.59
N THR A 109 -3.31 1.35 -11.95
CA THR A 109 -3.66 1.77 -13.31
C THR A 109 -2.37 2.00 -14.06
N ASP A 110 -2.22 1.31 -15.20
CA ASP A 110 -1.04 1.49 -16.03
C ASP A 110 -1.04 2.92 -16.57
N VAL A 111 0.06 3.61 -16.32
CA VAL A 111 0.29 4.89 -16.94
C VAL A 111 0.79 4.61 -18.35
N ILE A 112 -0.14 4.51 -19.28
CA ILE A 112 0.24 4.51 -20.68
C ILE A 112 0.67 5.94 -20.95
N ALA A 113 1.90 6.09 -21.45
CA ALA A 113 2.31 7.38 -21.96
C ALA A 113 1.20 7.87 -22.87
N ALA A 114 0.57 8.99 -22.49
CA ALA A 114 -0.50 9.55 -23.29
C ALA A 114 -0.01 9.62 -24.73
N PRO A 115 -0.79 9.15 -25.69
CA PRO A 115 -0.39 9.34 -27.07
C PRO A 115 -0.11 10.83 -27.27
N PRO A 116 0.95 11.17 -28.01
CA PRO A 116 1.25 12.57 -28.21
C PRO A 116 0.00 13.28 -28.66
N LEU A 117 -0.33 14.36 -27.95
CA LEU A 117 -1.48 15.16 -28.32
C LEU A 117 -1.38 15.53 -29.79
N PRO A 118 -2.48 15.46 -30.53
CA PRO A 118 -2.45 15.93 -31.90
C PRO A 118 -1.97 17.37 -31.91
N PRO A 119 -1.19 17.74 -32.89
CA PRO A 119 -0.67 19.09 -32.96
C PRO A 119 -1.79 20.11 -32.84
N LEU A 120 -1.64 21.05 -31.95
CA LEU A 120 -2.64 22.09 -31.75
C LEU A 120 -2.89 22.93 -32.97
N VAL A 121 -1.93 22.94 -33.82
CA VAL A 121 -2.04 23.59 -35.13
C VAL A 121 -3.28 23.17 -35.90
N ALA A 122 -3.68 21.94 -35.73
CA ALA A 122 -4.84 21.45 -36.45
C ALA A 122 -6.13 22.18 -36.05
N ILE A 123 -6.09 22.90 -34.98
CA ILE A 123 -7.28 23.55 -34.45
C ILE A 123 -7.43 24.96 -34.96
N GLY A 124 -6.39 25.59 -35.30
CA GLY A 124 -6.43 27.00 -35.70
C GLY A 124 -6.69 27.24 -37.14
N THR A 125 -6.88 26.22 -37.82
CA THR A 125 -6.98 26.34 -39.26
C THR A 125 -8.32 25.97 -39.74
#